data_0bb124031246d3855dd2ff53a1fb5df4
#
_entry.id   0bb124031246d3855dd2ff53a1fb5df4
#
_cell.length_a   1.000
_cell.length_b   1.000
_cell.length_c   1.000
_cell.angle_alpha   90.00
_cell.angle_beta   90.00
_cell.angle_gamma   90.00
#
_symmetry.space_group_name_H-M   'P 1'
#
loop_
_entity.id
_entity.type
_entity.pdbx_description
1 polymer ?
#
loop_
_entity_poly.entity_id
_entity_poly.type
_entity_poly.pdbx_seq_one_letter_code
_entity_poly.pdbx_strand_id
1 'polypeptide(L)'
;MTTYGLLIFDGAEELDFVGPWEVFTTSSMLRHHADTVLLLAERTGAIRCSNGMRVLPDHTLDGHPPLDVLLVPGGEGARREMANDVVTGWIRETSASAAWTAGVCTGALLLHEAGPARGHNVATHFAFEDALEARGNVTVVRDARYVVDGNLITSQGVSAGIDMALWLIGHLHGRDHARTVRRYIQYEPAPPYLADEPTADRSGID
;
A
#
# COMPACT_ATOMS: atom_id res chain seq x y z
N MET A 1 8.78 8.99 -17.03
CA MET A 1 7.98 9.75 -16.04
C MET A 1 6.90 8.80 -15.57
N THR A 2 6.79 8.59 -14.26
CA THR A 2 5.82 7.68 -13.65
C THR A 2 4.93 8.48 -12.69
N THR A 3 3.62 8.28 -12.75
CA THR A 3 2.66 8.92 -11.84
C THR A 3 2.15 7.89 -10.85
N TYR A 4 2.46 8.09 -9.58
CA TYR A 4 2.02 7.27 -8.46
C TYR A 4 0.82 7.94 -7.77
N GLY A 5 -0.29 7.24 -7.65
CA GLY A 5 -1.44 7.66 -6.87
C GLY A 5 -1.60 6.80 -5.62
N LEU A 6 -1.54 7.42 -4.46
CA LEU A 6 -1.73 6.76 -3.17
C LEU A 6 -3.10 7.17 -2.62
N LEU A 7 -4.00 6.20 -2.50
CA LEU A 7 -5.30 6.42 -1.90
C LEU A 7 -5.14 6.73 -0.40
N ILE A 8 -5.86 7.72 0.09
CA ILE A 8 -6.00 8.01 1.51
C ILE A 8 -7.48 8.19 1.87
N PHE A 9 -7.87 7.73 3.04
CA PHE A 9 -9.23 7.83 3.57
C PHE A 9 -9.21 7.96 5.09
N ASP A 10 -10.29 8.40 5.70
CA ASP A 10 -10.37 8.47 7.16
C ASP A 10 -10.18 7.08 7.78
N GLY A 11 -9.23 6.96 8.71
CA GLY A 11 -8.82 5.69 9.32
C GLY A 11 -7.87 4.85 8.45
N ALA A 12 -7.21 5.43 7.44
CA ALA A 12 -6.06 4.79 6.79
C ALA A 12 -4.89 4.67 7.76
N GLU A 13 -4.17 3.55 7.74
CA GLU A 13 -2.95 3.38 8.54
C GLU A 13 -1.83 4.25 7.96
N GLU A 14 -1.23 5.09 8.80
CA GLU A 14 -0.28 6.12 8.36
C GLU A 14 0.88 5.55 7.57
N LEU A 15 1.56 4.55 8.13
CA LEU A 15 2.78 4.03 7.52
C LEU A 15 2.52 3.23 6.25
N ASP A 16 1.29 2.73 6.05
CA ASP A 16 0.91 1.99 4.84
C ASP A 16 1.05 2.84 3.57
N PHE A 17 0.86 4.16 3.67
CA PHE A 17 1.06 5.06 2.54
C PHE A 17 2.28 5.98 2.69
N VAL A 18 2.62 6.44 3.90
CA VAL A 18 3.80 7.30 4.14
C VAL A 18 5.10 6.56 3.86
N GLY A 19 5.19 5.27 4.20
CA GLY A 19 6.37 4.46 3.90
C GLY A 19 6.65 4.37 2.38
N PRO A 20 5.71 3.89 1.57
CA PRO A 20 5.82 3.94 0.11
C PRO A 20 5.99 5.35 -0.46
N TRP A 21 5.30 6.36 0.09
CA TRP A 21 5.46 7.76 -0.30
C TRP A 21 6.91 8.19 -0.22
N GLU A 22 7.57 7.93 0.90
CA GLU A 22 8.98 8.27 1.11
C GLU A 22 9.88 7.59 0.08
N VAL A 23 9.64 6.31 -0.23
CA VAL A 23 10.39 5.56 -1.24
C VAL A 23 10.21 6.18 -2.62
N PHE A 24 8.97 6.46 -3.04
CA PHE A 24 8.66 6.98 -4.37
C PHE A 24 9.16 8.41 -4.56
N THR A 25 8.97 9.27 -3.57
CA THR A 25 9.43 10.67 -3.63
C THR A 25 10.94 10.77 -3.62
N THR A 26 11.63 9.96 -2.80
CA THR A 26 13.09 9.87 -2.81
C THR A 26 13.61 9.34 -4.14
N SER A 27 12.96 8.30 -4.71
CA SER A 27 13.31 7.80 -6.04
C SER A 27 13.19 8.89 -7.11
N SER A 28 12.08 9.64 -7.10
CA SER A 28 11.87 10.76 -8.02
C SER A 28 12.92 11.85 -7.85
N MET A 29 13.20 12.25 -6.61
CA MET A 29 14.21 13.27 -6.29
C MET A 29 15.61 12.88 -6.82
N LEU A 30 16.04 11.64 -6.59
CA LEU A 30 17.33 11.13 -7.06
C LEU A 30 17.41 11.00 -8.59
N ARG A 31 16.26 11.03 -9.26
CA ARG A 31 16.11 11.07 -10.73
C ARG A 31 15.71 12.45 -11.24
N HIS A 32 16.12 13.51 -10.54
CA HIS A 32 15.86 14.92 -10.91
C HIS A 32 14.36 15.27 -10.99
N HIS A 33 13.56 14.76 -10.06
CA HIS A 33 12.09 14.94 -10.01
C HIS A 33 11.37 14.45 -11.27
N ALA A 34 11.81 13.30 -11.79
CA ALA A 34 11.28 12.74 -13.03
C ALA A 34 9.88 12.14 -12.88
N ASP A 35 9.42 11.89 -11.65
CA ASP A 35 8.13 11.23 -11.37
C ASP A 35 7.24 12.12 -10.48
N THR A 36 5.93 11.87 -10.52
CA THR A 36 4.93 12.54 -9.70
C THR A 36 4.35 11.56 -8.69
N VAL A 37 4.24 11.97 -7.43
CA VAL A 37 3.60 11.17 -6.37
C VAL A 37 2.46 11.98 -5.78
N LEU A 38 1.26 11.41 -5.76
CA LEU A 38 0.01 12.11 -5.39
C LEU A 38 -0.73 11.37 -4.29
N LEU A 39 -1.26 12.11 -3.33
CA LEU A 39 -2.25 11.64 -2.37
C LEU A 39 -3.66 11.92 -2.89
N LEU A 40 -4.49 10.90 -2.95
CA LEU A 40 -5.83 10.96 -3.53
C LEU A 40 -6.89 10.56 -2.50
N ALA A 41 -7.99 11.29 -2.43
CA ALA A 41 -9.09 11.00 -1.55
C ALA A 41 -10.44 11.26 -2.21
N GLU A 42 -11.51 10.65 -1.69
CA GLU A 42 -12.88 10.89 -2.17
C GLU A 42 -13.30 12.36 -2.04
N ARG A 43 -12.78 13.07 -1.03
CA ARG A 43 -13.16 14.45 -0.72
C ARG A 43 -11.95 15.35 -0.56
N THR A 44 -12.15 16.63 -0.75
CA THR A 44 -11.20 17.67 -0.34
C THR A 44 -11.22 17.85 1.19
N GLY A 45 -10.15 18.37 1.72
CA GLY A 45 -10.01 18.60 3.17
C GLY A 45 -9.19 17.51 3.86
N ALA A 46 -8.87 17.74 5.13
CA ALA A 46 -8.00 16.85 5.87
C ALA A 46 -8.62 15.46 6.09
N ILE A 47 -7.87 14.44 5.75
CA ILE A 47 -8.12 13.03 6.09
C ILE A 47 -7.51 12.78 7.47
N ARG A 48 -8.27 12.14 8.36
CA ARG A 48 -7.79 11.73 9.67
C ARG A 48 -7.44 10.24 9.66
N CYS A 49 -6.18 9.92 9.76
CA CYS A 49 -5.65 8.56 9.76
C CYS A 49 -5.95 7.80 11.07
N SER A 50 -5.68 6.50 11.10
CA SER A 50 -5.96 5.58 12.23
C SER A 50 -5.41 6.07 13.56
N ASN A 51 -4.16 6.52 13.58
CA ASN A 51 -3.48 6.98 14.80
C ASN A 51 -3.54 8.51 14.98
N GLY A 52 -4.36 9.19 14.18
CA GLY A 52 -4.71 10.59 14.36
C GLY A 52 -3.92 11.61 13.55
N MET A 53 -2.97 11.18 12.70
CA MET A 53 -2.32 12.06 11.76
C MET A 53 -3.36 12.67 10.81
N ARG A 54 -3.17 13.94 10.44
CA ARG A 54 -4.03 14.63 9.48
C ARG A 54 -3.24 14.95 8.23
N VAL A 55 -3.78 14.54 7.08
CA VAL A 55 -3.14 14.68 5.78
C VAL A 55 -4.11 15.32 4.80
N LEU A 56 -3.62 16.21 3.95
CA LEU A 56 -4.41 16.80 2.86
C LEU A 56 -4.16 16.00 1.58
N PRO A 57 -5.20 15.63 0.83
CA PRO A 57 -5.03 15.07 -0.50
C PRO A 57 -4.59 16.15 -1.50
N ASP A 58 -3.85 15.74 -2.52
CA ASP A 58 -3.50 16.59 -3.66
C ASP A 58 -4.68 16.75 -4.62
N HIS A 59 -5.45 15.66 -4.82
CA HIS A 59 -6.61 15.61 -5.71
C HIS A 59 -7.74 14.76 -5.13
N THR A 60 -8.93 14.96 -5.67
CA THR A 60 -10.06 14.06 -5.48
C THR A 60 -10.00 12.88 -6.45
N LEU A 61 -10.78 11.82 -6.18
CA LEU A 61 -10.79 10.59 -7.00
C LEU A 61 -11.26 10.82 -8.44
N ASP A 62 -11.99 11.89 -8.70
CA ASP A 62 -12.51 12.29 -10.03
C ASP A 62 -11.64 13.35 -10.72
N GLY A 63 -10.66 13.93 -10.02
CA GLY A 63 -9.90 15.09 -10.48
C GLY A 63 -8.40 14.89 -10.66
N HIS A 64 -7.90 13.66 -10.66
CA HIS A 64 -6.47 13.37 -10.76
C HIS A 64 -6.02 13.05 -12.20
N PRO A 65 -4.72 13.19 -12.54
CA PRO A 65 -4.17 12.74 -13.80
C PRO A 65 -4.17 11.20 -13.89
N PRO A 66 -4.01 10.61 -15.10
CA PRO A 66 -3.81 9.16 -15.24
C PRO A 66 -2.67 8.64 -14.36
N LEU A 67 -2.87 7.49 -13.75
CA LEU A 67 -1.91 6.85 -12.85
C LEU A 67 -1.22 5.66 -13.53
N ASP A 68 0.10 5.59 -13.38
CA ASP A 68 0.87 4.41 -13.75
C ASP A 68 0.88 3.38 -12.61
N VAL A 69 0.83 3.85 -11.37
CA VAL A 69 0.82 3.04 -10.16
C VAL A 69 -0.30 3.50 -9.23
N LEU A 70 -1.18 2.59 -8.86
CA LEU A 70 -2.17 2.76 -7.80
C LEU A 70 -1.69 2.07 -6.53
N LEU A 71 -1.67 2.78 -5.38
CA LEU A 71 -1.43 2.18 -4.07
C LEU A 71 -2.65 2.35 -3.17
N VAL A 72 -3.09 1.24 -2.58
CA VAL A 72 -4.24 1.16 -1.67
C VAL A 72 -3.74 0.76 -0.27
N PRO A 73 -3.79 1.66 0.73
CA PRO A 73 -3.42 1.35 2.11
C PRO A 73 -4.52 0.58 2.84
N GLY A 74 -4.16 0.01 3.97
CA GLY A 74 -5.12 -0.53 4.94
C GLY A 74 -5.44 0.45 6.06
N GLY A 75 -5.72 -0.09 7.24
CA GLY A 75 -6.13 0.63 8.42
C GLY A 75 -7.58 0.32 8.83
N GLU A 76 -8.02 0.87 9.97
CA GLU A 76 -9.38 0.65 10.48
C GLU A 76 -10.47 1.09 9.50
N GLY A 77 -10.22 2.17 8.77
CA GLY A 77 -11.14 2.71 7.78
C GLY A 77 -11.36 1.80 6.58
N ALA A 78 -10.43 0.89 6.27
CA ALA A 78 -10.54 0.00 5.11
C ALA A 78 -11.85 -0.81 5.11
N ARG A 79 -12.31 -1.27 6.29
CA ARG A 79 -13.58 -2.00 6.42
C ARG A 79 -14.80 -1.16 6.05
N ARG A 80 -14.79 0.14 6.35
CA ARG A 80 -15.85 1.06 5.94
C ARG A 80 -15.78 1.31 4.43
N GLU A 81 -14.59 1.52 3.91
CA GLU A 81 -14.39 1.80 2.49
C GLU A 81 -14.72 0.58 1.59
N MET A 82 -14.68 -0.65 2.10
CA MET A 82 -15.19 -1.82 1.37
C MET A 82 -16.70 -1.72 1.06
N ALA A 83 -17.47 -1.00 1.87
CA ALA A 83 -18.89 -0.74 1.63
C ALA A 83 -19.16 0.59 0.89
N ASN A 84 -18.11 1.29 0.49
CA ASN A 84 -18.18 2.55 -0.24
C ASN A 84 -18.05 2.29 -1.74
N ASP A 85 -19.19 2.33 -2.46
CA ASP A 85 -19.24 2.06 -3.90
C ASP A 85 -18.41 3.07 -4.72
N VAL A 86 -18.24 4.30 -4.24
CA VAL A 86 -17.41 5.31 -4.91
C VAL A 86 -15.94 4.88 -4.87
N VAL A 87 -15.45 4.54 -3.69
CA VAL A 87 -14.03 4.14 -3.50
C VAL A 87 -13.75 2.81 -4.20
N THR A 88 -14.60 1.79 -4.03
CA THR A 88 -14.38 0.48 -4.65
C THR A 88 -14.55 0.52 -6.17
N GLY A 89 -15.48 1.32 -6.67
CA GLY A 89 -15.64 1.59 -8.10
C GLY A 89 -14.40 2.26 -8.70
N TRP A 90 -13.91 3.31 -8.05
CA TRP A 90 -12.71 4.02 -8.47
C TRP A 90 -11.45 3.12 -8.46
N ILE A 91 -11.26 2.31 -7.39
CA ILE A 91 -10.15 1.34 -7.34
C ILE A 91 -10.22 0.38 -8.53
N ARG A 92 -11.40 -0.15 -8.85
CA ARG A 92 -11.61 -1.07 -9.98
C ARG A 92 -11.24 -0.43 -11.32
N GLU A 93 -11.73 0.76 -11.58
CA GLU A 93 -11.49 1.48 -12.83
C GLU A 93 -10.02 1.89 -12.97
N THR A 94 -9.44 2.45 -11.92
CA THR A 94 -8.05 2.90 -11.91
C THR A 94 -7.09 1.73 -12.06
N SER A 95 -7.32 0.61 -11.34
CA SER A 95 -6.46 -0.58 -11.44
C SER A 95 -6.49 -1.23 -12.83
N ALA A 96 -7.61 -1.11 -13.55
CA ALA A 96 -7.72 -1.64 -14.91
C ALA A 96 -6.86 -0.86 -15.92
N SER A 97 -6.52 0.40 -15.64
CA SER A 97 -5.72 1.26 -16.51
C SER A 97 -4.29 1.47 -16.02
N ALA A 98 -4.03 1.29 -14.73
CA ALA A 98 -2.69 1.42 -14.15
C ALA A 98 -1.79 0.26 -14.59
N ALA A 99 -0.50 0.56 -14.79
CA ALA A 99 0.50 -0.46 -15.07
C ALA A 99 0.73 -1.37 -13.85
N TRP A 100 0.61 -0.82 -12.63
CA TRP A 100 0.77 -1.55 -11.37
C TRP A 100 -0.32 -1.16 -10.37
N THR A 101 -0.84 -2.18 -9.68
CA THR A 101 -1.71 -2.02 -8.52
C THR A 101 -1.00 -2.56 -7.29
N ALA A 102 -0.91 -1.74 -6.25
CA ALA A 102 -0.23 -2.08 -5.01
C ALA A 102 -1.22 -2.05 -3.82
N GLY A 103 -1.10 -3.00 -2.90
CA GLY A 103 -1.87 -3.04 -1.66
C GLY A 103 -0.98 -3.24 -0.44
N VAL A 104 -1.20 -2.46 0.62
CA VAL A 104 -0.49 -2.63 1.88
C VAL A 104 -1.48 -3.03 2.97
N CYS A 105 -1.10 -3.99 3.82
CA CYS A 105 -1.89 -4.35 4.98
C CYS A 105 -3.31 -4.81 4.60
N THR A 106 -4.35 -4.30 5.26
CA THR A 106 -5.76 -4.55 4.92
C THR A 106 -6.22 -3.87 3.62
N GLY A 107 -5.36 -3.12 2.94
CA GLY A 107 -5.59 -2.67 1.56
C GLY A 107 -5.83 -3.84 0.58
N ALA A 108 -5.28 -5.03 0.88
CA ALA A 108 -5.57 -6.24 0.11
C ALA A 108 -7.06 -6.65 0.18
N LEU A 109 -7.76 -6.39 1.30
CA LEU A 109 -9.21 -6.61 1.40
C LEU A 109 -10.00 -5.62 0.52
N LEU A 110 -9.58 -4.35 0.48
CA LEU A 110 -10.17 -3.35 -0.42
C LEU A 110 -9.97 -3.73 -1.90
N LEU A 111 -8.78 -4.19 -2.26
CA LEU A 111 -8.48 -4.68 -3.60
C LEU A 111 -9.28 -5.93 -3.94
N HIS A 112 -9.52 -6.83 -2.98
CA HIS A 112 -10.38 -7.97 -3.17
C HIS A 112 -11.85 -7.56 -3.38
N GLU A 113 -12.37 -6.63 -2.56
CA GLU A 113 -13.74 -6.12 -2.69
C GLU A 113 -13.94 -5.43 -4.04
N ALA A 114 -13.04 -4.55 -4.41
CA ALA A 114 -13.06 -3.83 -5.69
C ALA A 114 -12.86 -4.73 -6.91
N GLY A 115 -12.16 -5.88 -6.74
CA GLY A 115 -11.95 -6.87 -7.79
C GLY A 115 -10.50 -7.19 -8.15
N PRO A 116 -9.56 -6.23 -8.14
CA PRO A 116 -8.19 -6.47 -8.65
C PRO A 116 -7.43 -7.63 -7.99
N ALA A 117 -7.72 -7.96 -6.73
CA ALA A 117 -7.05 -9.07 -6.04
C ALA A 117 -7.74 -10.42 -6.22
N ARG A 118 -8.89 -10.48 -6.89
CA ARG A 118 -9.61 -11.76 -7.10
C ARG A 118 -8.86 -12.64 -8.08
N GLY A 119 -8.68 -13.91 -7.70
CA GLY A 119 -7.95 -14.91 -8.49
C GLY A 119 -6.43 -14.83 -8.34
N HIS A 120 -5.92 -13.93 -7.53
CA HIS A 120 -4.49 -13.70 -7.34
C HIS A 120 -3.95 -14.27 -6.01
N ASN A 121 -2.61 -14.47 -6.00
CA ASN A 121 -1.85 -14.68 -4.78
C ASN A 121 -1.57 -13.33 -4.13
N VAL A 122 -1.83 -13.19 -2.84
CA VAL A 122 -1.71 -11.92 -2.12
C VAL A 122 -1.08 -12.10 -0.74
N ALA A 123 -0.43 -11.05 -0.25
CA ALA A 123 -0.13 -10.88 1.17
C ALA A 123 -1.07 -9.83 1.77
N THR A 124 -1.33 -9.94 3.06
CA THR A 124 -2.08 -8.96 3.85
C THR A 124 -1.52 -8.90 5.26
N HIS A 125 -2.07 -8.03 6.11
CA HIS A 125 -1.71 -8.00 7.53
C HIS A 125 -1.97 -9.36 8.19
N PHE A 126 -1.02 -9.87 8.99
CA PHE A 126 -1.08 -11.22 9.58
C PHE A 126 -2.39 -11.52 10.31
N ALA A 127 -2.98 -10.54 10.99
CA ALA A 127 -4.24 -10.71 11.72
C ALA A 127 -5.48 -10.82 10.81
N PHE A 128 -5.34 -10.56 9.52
CA PHE A 128 -6.44 -10.57 8.54
C PHE A 128 -6.28 -11.62 7.43
N GLU A 129 -5.27 -12.47 7.52
CA GLU A 129 -5.01 -13.53 6.54
C GLU A 129 -6.20 -14.48 6.40
N ASP A 130 -6.71 -15.02 7.53
CA ASP A 130 -7.86 -15.91 7.54
C ASP A 130 -9.15 -15.21 7.08
N ALA A 131 -9.33 -13.95 7.44
CA ALA A 131 -10.50 -13.17 7.03
C ALA A 131 -10.50 -12.89 5.51
N LEU A 132 -9.34 -12.65 4.91
CA LEU A 132 -9.21 -12.48 3.47
C LEU A 132 -9.41 -13.81 2.74
N GLU A 133 -8.80 -14.88 3.20
CA GLU A 133 -8.93 -16.21 2.60
C GLU A 133 -10.38 -16.73 2.64
N ALA A 134 -11.10 -16.46 3.73
CA ALA A 134 -12.52 -16.83 3.89
C ALA A 134 -13.45 -16.10 2.88
N ARG A 135 -13.02 -15.01 2.25
CA ARG A 135 -13.78 -14.34 1.19
C ARG A 135 -13.80 -15.16 -0.12
N GLY A 136 -12.89 -16.10 -0.27
CA GLY A 136 -12.76 -16.94 -1.47
C GLY A 136 -12.19 -16.20 -2.68
N ASN A 137 -11.93 -16.95 -3.73
CA ASN A 137 -11.35 -16.43 -4.98
C ASN A 137 -10.09 -15.57 -4.77
N VAL A 138 -9.22 -15.99 -3.86
CA VAL A 138 -7.93 -15.38 -3.56
C VAL A 138 -7.08 -16.43 -2.83
N THR A 139 -5.76 -16.41 -3.04
CA THR A 139 -4.81 -17.23 -2.31
C THR A 139 -3.96 -16.34 -1.41
N VAL A 140 -4.07 -16.50 -0.10
CA VAL A 140 -3.27 -15.76 0.86
C VAL A 140 -1.94 -16.47 1.09
N VAL A 141 -0.85 -15.78 0.76
CA VAL A 141 0.51 -16.29 0.99
C VAL A 141 0.99 -15.77 2.35
N ARG A 142 1.02 -16.68 3.33
CA ARG A 142 1.42 -16.38 4.71
C ARG A 142 2.94 -16.22 4.82
N ASP A 143 3.37 -15.47 5.82
CA ASP A 143 4.78 -15.22 6.14
C ASP A 143 5.60 -14.58 5.00
N ALA A 144 4.95 -14.09 3.96
CA ALA A 144 5.56 -13.39 2.86
C ALA A 144 5.49 -11.88 3.07
N ARG A 145 6.66 -11.26 3.18
CA ARG A 145 6.77 -9.81 3.37
C ARG A 145 5.98 -9.01 2.31
N TYR A 146 6.03 -9.47 1.06
CA TYR A 146 5.19 -9.02 -0.06
C TYR A 146 5.06 -10.14 -1.09
N VAL A 147 4.03 -10.05 -1.92
CA VAL A 147 3.72 -11.00 -3.00
C VAL A 147 3.51 -10.21 -4.29
N VAL A 148 4.08 -10.72 -5.37
CA VAL A 148 3.91 -10.18 -6.73
C VAL A 148 3.20 -11.23 -7.56
N ASP A 149 2.08 -10.87 -8.15
CA ASP A 149 1.32 -11.74 -9.04
C ASP A 149 0.77 -10.94 -10.23
N GLY A 150 1.37 -11.14 -11.40
CA GLY A 150 1.09 -10.30 -12.57
C GLY A 150 1.52 -8.85 -12.35
N ASN A 151 0.57 -7.93 -12.47
CA ASN A 151 0.75 -6.50 -12.20
C ASN A 151 0.16 -6.07 -10.84
N LEU A 152 -0.19 -7.03 -10.01
CA LEU A 152 -0.59 -6.82 -8.63
C LEU A 152 0.59 -7.09 -7.70
N ILE A 153 0.83 -6.18 -6.76
CA ILE A 153 1.78 -6.39 -5.67
C ILE A 153 1.11 -6.05 -4.34
N THR A 154 1.16 -6.98 -3.39
CA THR A 154 0.58 -6.77 -2.06
C THR A 154 1.60 -7.08 -0.98
N SER A 155 1.53 -6.38 0.13
CA SER A 155 2.43 -6.59 1.26
C SER A 155 1.68 -6.87 2.55
N GLN A 156 2.40 -7.48 3.50
CA GLN A 156 1.96 -7.52 4.89
C GLN A 156 1.80 -6.12 5.47
N GLY A 157 1.48 -6.05 6.77
CA GLY A 157 1.14 -4.81 7.44
C GLY A 157 2.28 -3.82 7.62
N VAL A 158 1.90 -2.60 7.62
CA VAL A 158 2.58 -1.40 8.10
C VAL A 158 3.97 -1.21 7.46
N SER A 159 5.05 -1.65 8.10
CA SER A 159 6.41 -1.46 7.59
C SER A 159 6.73 -2.26 6.31
N ALA A 160 5.96 -3.31 6.01
CA ALA A 160 6.17 -4.14 4.82
C ALA A 160 5.94 -3.38 3.51
N GLY A 161 5.14 -2.31 3.55
CA GLY A 161 4.94 -1.42 2.41
C GLY A 161 6.22 -0.76 1.90
N ILE A 162 7.22 -0.55 2.77
CA ILE A 162 8.52 0.01 2.37
C ILE A 162 9.30 -0.99 1.51
N ASP A 163 9.34 -2.27 1.92
CA ASP A 163 10.01 -3.33 1.14
C ASP A 163 9.36 -3.52 -0.22
N MET A 164 8.02 -3.54 -0.25
CA MET A 164 7.21 -3.62 -1.46
C MET A 164 7.51 -2.44 -2.40
N ALA A 165 7.52 -1.22 -1.89
CA ALA A 165 7.81 -0.03 -2.68
C ALA A 165 9.24 -0.04 -3.24
N LEU A 166 10.23 -0.46 -2.46
CA LEU A 166 11.62 -0.64 -2.93
C LEU A 166 11.73 -1.70 -4.03
N TRP A 167 10.97 -2.81 -3.92
CA TRP A 167 10.91 -3.80 -4.98
C TRP A 167 10.35 -3.18 -6.26
N LEU A 168 9.24 -2.43 -6.16
CA LEU A 168 8.60 -1.80 -7.32
C LEU A 168 9.54 -0.78 -7.99
N ILE A 169 10.24 0.05 -7.21
CA ILE A 169 11.28 0.95 -7.74
C ILE A 169 12.39 0.16 -8.45
N GLY A 170 12.81 -0.97 -7.87
CA GLY A 170 13.80 -1.84 -8.50
C GLY A 170 13.34 -2.45 -9.81
N HIS A 171 12.05 -2.75 -9.93
CA HIS A 171 11.44 -3.23 -11.16
C HIS A 171 11.33 -2.12 -12.23
N LEU A 172 10.88 -0.94 -11.85
CA LEU A 172 10.63 0.18 -12.77
C LEU A 172 11.92 0.90 -13.21
N HIS A 173 12.88 1.05 -12.30
CA HIS A 173 14.05 1.93 -12.51
C HIS A 173 15.38 1.23 -12.32
N GLY A 174 15.36 -0.07 -12.07
CA GLY A 174 16.56 -0.89 -11.89
C GLY A 174 16.97 -1.08 -10.42
N ARG A 175 17.54 -2.27 -10.14
CA ARG A 175 17.88 -2.70 -8.78
C ARG A 175 18.94 -1.80 -8.11
N ASP A 176 19.88 -1.27 -8.88
CA ASP A 176 20.92 -0.39 -8.31
C ASP A 176 20.34 0.96 -7.88
N HIS A 177 19.35 1.47 -8.62
CA HIS A 177 18.63 2.65 -8.21
C HIS A 177 17.84 2.40 -6.91
N ALA A 178 17.13 1.27 -6.80
CA ALA A 178 16.44 0.90 -5.57
C ALA A 178 17.38 0.78 -4.36
N ARG A 179 18.58 0.22 -4.54
CA ARG A 179 19.63 0.17 -3.49
C ARG A 179 20.07 1.58 -3.08
N THR A 180 20.19 2.49 -4.04
CA THR A 180 20.52 3.90 -3.77
C THR A 180 19.42 4.59 -2.98
N VAL A 181 18.15 4.40 -3.36
CA VAL A 181 16.98 4.90 -2.63
C VAL A 181 16.99 4.36 -1.19
N ARG A 182 17.10 3.03 -1.02
CA ARG A 182 17.16 2.37 0.30
C ARG A 182 18.25 2.98 1.18
N ARG A 183 19.45 3.17 0.63
CA ARG A 183 20.57 3.76 1.37
C ARG A 183 20.31 5.22 1.73
N TYR A 184 19.68 5.98 0.83
CA TYR A 184 19.39 7.40 1.05
C TYR A 184 18.40 7.59 2.21
N ILE A 185 17.33 6.80 2.24
CA ILE A 185 16.35 6.80 3.34
C ILE A 185 16.83 6.05 4.59
N GLN A 186 18.06 5.50 4.56
CA GLN A 186 18.67 4.71 5.64
C GLN A 186 17.79 3.55 6.12
N TYR A 187 17.06 2.93 5.20
CA TYR A 187 16.24 1.76 5.52
C TYR A 187 17.09 0.51 5.64
N GLU A 188 17.59 0.27 6.84
CA GLU A 188 18.36 -0.91 7.25
C GLU A 188 17.74 -1.47 8.54
N PRO A 189 16.65 -2.26 8.44
CA PRO A 189 15.93 -2.74 9.61
C PRO A 189 16.85 -3.56 10.52
N ALA A 190 17.00 -3.09 11.75
CA ALA A 190 17.78 -3.75 12.81
C ALA A 190 16.97 -3.67 14.12
N PRO A 191 15.88 -4.43 14.23
CA PRO A 191 15.01 -4.37 15.40
C PRO A 191 15.80 -4.76 16.65
N PRO A 192 15.68 -3.99 17.76
CA PRO A 192 16.50 -4.18 18.96
C PRO A 192 16.16 -5.48 19.70
N TYR A 193 14.96 -6.00 19.53
CA TYR A 193 14.49 -7.23 20.15
C TYR A 193 14.18 -8.24 19.05
N LEU A 194 15.06 -9.25 18.89
CA LEU A 194 14.87 -10.34 17.94
C LEU A 194 14.15 -11.51 18.62
N ALA A 195 13.64 -12.43 17.83
CA ALA A 195 12.64 -13.45 18.15
C ALA A 195 13.05 -14.52 19.20
N ASP A 196 14.16 -14.39 19.91
CA ASP A 196 14.53 -15.27 21.02
C ASP A 196 13.91 -14.86 22.38
N GLU A 197 13.25 -13.71 22.45
CA GLU A 197 12.37 -13.40 23.58
C GLU A 197 10.98 -14.01 23.35
N PRO A 198 10.33 -14.59 24.39
CA PRO A 198 9.00 -15.16 24.22
C PRO A 198 8.08 -14.12 23.60
N THR A 199 7.52 -14.48 22.46
CA THR A 199 6.58 -13.63 21.70
C THR A 199 5.54 -13.08 22.67
N ALA A 200 5.47 -11.75 22.79
CA ALA A 200 4.41 -11.10 23.53
C ALA A 200 3.07 -11.72 23.10
N ASP A 201 2.30 -12.07 24.09
CA ASP A 201 0.99 -12.69 23.98
C ASP A 201 0.16 -12.03 22.87
N ARG A 202 -0.21 -12.82 21.85
CA ARG A 202 -1.04 -12.37 20.72
C ARG A 202 -2.50 -12.08 21.11
N SER A 203 -2.85 -12.24 22.40
CA SER A 203 -4.21 -12.17 22.93
C SER A 203 -4.71 -10.74 23.24
N GLY A 204 -4.01 -9.70 22.87
CA GLY A 204 -4.32 -8.31 23.20
C GLY A 204 -4.65 -7.37 22.04
N ILE A 205 -4.97 -7.90 20.86
CA ILE A 205 -5.38 -7.07 19.72
C ILE A 205 -6.80 -7.51 19.31
N ASP A 206 -7.79 -7.01 20.04
CA ASP A 206 -9.21 -7.05 19.68
C ASP A 206 -9.55 -5.93 18.66
#